data_b90f00f3cfb3119ec8d656adf77facfa
#
_entry.id   b90f00f3cfb3119ec8d656adf77facfa
#
_cell.length_a   1.000
_cell.length_b   1.000
_cell.length_c   1.000
_cell.angle_alpha   90.00
_cell.angle_beta   90.00
_cell.angle_gamma   90.00
#
_symmetry.space_group_name_H-M   'P 1'
#
loop_
_entity.id
_entity.type
_entity.pdbx_description
1 polymer ?
#
loop_
_entity_poly.entity_id
_entity_poly.type
_entity_poly.pdbx_seq_one_letter_code
_entity_poly.pdbx_strand_id
1 'polypeptide(L)'
;MKVSRDDVENRQVILHIEVEEDRVERHLQRAHDKVSQRINIPGFRKGKAPRRIVEQFVGRDYLLDEAMESLVPEAVGAAVEESDIETTHTPPRVSVIERDPVVKIDATVALTPVVTLGSYEHLKFEDQIDEVSEEQIEEQVTQVRESQVTWELVNRSVKMGDLLTITASGFVEGKEFAKVDTGEFLVEAGSMNPVPGFAEKLKGLKGGDSKEFTLDIPEDYPNGEFAGKKVNFNVSIADVKKKTLPRMTNAFVASLGDDLKTVAQLRDQIVDNLQQQAKDGLRRSLEQKIIDALVADAEFEVSPMIIEHEAEHVLEDQQRQLAQYNIDFQQYIEGLGKSTEEIVSEAKDSAELRLKRMLVVDRLVEAVGVAITPDEVAAEVEIMQSQPQYEKENL
;
A
#
# COMPACT_ATOMS: atom_id res chain seq x y z
N MET A 1 14.87 -39.38 -14.90
CA MET A 1 15.24 -38.42 -13.86
C MET A 1 15.32 -39.19 -12.54
N LYS A 2 16.35 -38.95 -11.74
CA LYS A 2 16.41 -39.53 -10.39
C LYS A 2 16.19 -38.38 -9.40
N VAL A 3 15.27 -38.60 -8.45
CA VAL A 3 14.96 -37.66 -7.40
C VAL A 3 15.20 -38.33 -6.05
N SER A 4 15.92 -37.67 -5.17
CA SER A 4 16.01 -38.05 -3.77
C SER A 4 15.61 -36.84 -2.91
N ARG A 5 15.08 -37.11 -1.73
CA ARG A 5 14.50 -36.13 -0.83
C ARG A 5 15.22 -36.18 0.51
N ASP A 6 15.62 -35.01 0.99
CA ASP A 6 16.09 -34.81 2.35
C ASP A 6 15.16 -33.84 3.07
N ASP A 7 14.53 -34.29 4.18
CA ASP A 7 13.70 -33.45 5.00
C ASP A 7 14.61 -32.56 5.88
N VAL A 8 14.34 -31.27 5.85
CA VAL A 8 15.07 -30.24 6.58
C VAL A 8 14.14 -29.63 7.64
N GLU A 9 14.72 -29.09 8.72
CA GLU A 9 13.97 -28.36 9.74
C GLU A 9 13.17 -27.19 9.12
N ASN A 10 12.19 -26.68 9.87
CA ASN A 10 11.39 -25.52 9.50
C ASN A 10 10.53 -25.69 8.25
N ARG A 11 9.84 -26.82 8.10
CA ARG A 11 8.89 -27.09 7.01
C ARG A 11 9.50 -26.85 5.63
N GLN A 12 10.70 -27.39 5.42
CA GLN A 12 11.41 -27.38 4.15
C GLN A 12 11.83 -28.79 3.74
N VAL A 13 12.00 -28.97 2.45
CA VAL A 13 12.57 -30.18 1.88
C VAL A 13 13.58 -29.81 0.81
N ILE A 14 14.67 -30.54 0.75
CA ILE A 14 15.64 -30.43 -0.36
C ILE A 14 15.42 -31.60 -1.28
N LEU A 15 15.14 -31.30 -2.54
CA LEU A 15 15.09 -32.27 -3.62
C LEU A 15 16.40 -32.27 -4.37
N HIS A 16 17.11 -33.39 -4.32
CA HIS A 16 18.30 -33.62 -5.12
C HIS A 16 17.89 -34.27 -6.44
N ILE A 17 18.02 -33.53 -7.51
CA ILE A 17 17.53 -33.89 -8.84
C ILE A 17 18.72 -34.19 -9.77
N GLU A 18 18.81 -35.40 -10.24
CA GLU A 18 19.77 -35.81 -11.27
C GLU A 18 19.05 -35.95 -12.62
N VAL A 19 19.40 -35.07 -13.56
CA VAL A 19 18.74 -35.02 -14.87
C VAL A 19 19.49 -35.91 -15.86
N GLU A 20 18.77 -36.81 -16.52
CA GLU A 20 19.30 -37.70 -17.53
C GLU A 20 19.79 -36.95 -18.76
N GLU A 21 20.89 -37.46 -19.40
CA GLU A 21 21.53 -36.84 -20.53
C GLU A 21 20.58 -36.58 -21.72
N ASP A 22 19.66 -37.49 -21.98
CA ASP A 22 18.65 -37.33 -23.04
C ASP A 22 17.75 -36.11 -22.85
N ARG A 23 17.49 -35.76 -21.59
CA ARG A 23 16.67 -34.59 -21.24
C ARG A 23 17.47 -33.29 -21.40
N VAL A 24 18.73 -33.32 -20.95
CA VAL A 24 19.68 -32.21 -21.13
C VAL A 24 19.87 -31.92 -22.62
N GLU A 25 20.08 -32.97 -23.45
CA GLU A 25 20.28 -32.83 -24.88
C GLU A 25 19.07 -32.20 -25.59
N ARG A 26 17.85 -32.54 -25.18
CA ARG A 26 16.63 -31.89 -25.72
C ARG A 26 16.58 -30.38 -25.43
N HIS A 27 16.97 -30.00 -24.22
CA HIS A 27 17.00 -28.57 -23.85
C HIS A 27 18.13 -27.83 -24.53
N LEU A 28 19.29 -28.45 -24.69
CA LEU A 28 20.39 -27.92 -25.48
C LEU A 28 20.00 -27.70 -26.95
N GLN A 29 19.20 -28.61 -27.53
CA GLN A 29 18.71 -28.42 -28.89
C GLN A 29 17.72 -27.24 -28.99
N ARG A 30 16.83 -27.09 -28.02
CA ARG A 30 15.93 -25.92 -27.94
C ARG A 30 16.71 -24.62 -27.78
N ALA A 31 17.71 -24.60 -26.89
CA ALA A 31 18.61 -23.46 -26.71
C ALA A 31 19.35 -23.09 -27.97
N HIS A 32 19.91 -24.10 -28.68
CA HIS A 32 20.53 -23.90 -30.00
C HIS A 32 19.54 -23.22 -30.96
N ASP A 33 18.32 -23.74 -31.10
CA ASP A 33 17.33 -23.19 -32.03
C ASP A 33 16.99 -21.74 -31.69
N LYS A 34 16.82 -21.41 -30.39
CA LYS A 34 16.54 -20.07 -29.88
C LYS A 34 17.71 -19.11 -30.13
N VAL A 35 18.94 -19.52 -29.80
CA VAL A 35 20.15 -18.71 -29.96
C VAL A 35 20.49 -18.50 -31.44
N SER A 36 20.42 -19.56 -32.29
CA SER A 36 20.71 -19.45 -33.71
C SER A 36 19.78 -18.49 -34.46
N GLN A 37 18.59 -18.28 -33.98
CA GLN A 37 17.63 -17.27 -34.51
C GLN A 37 17.95 -15.83 -34.06
N ARG A 38 18.58 -15.67 -32.89
CA ARG A 38 18.90 -14.34 -32.34
C ARG A 38 20.21 -13.78 -32.87
N ILE A 39 21.22 -14.64 -33.05
CA ILE A 39 22.57 -14.23 -33.48
C ILE A 39 22.76 -14.29 -34.99
N ASN A 40 23.71 -13.49 -35.49
CA ASN A 40 24.12 -13.52 -36.90
C ASN A 40 25.48 -14.20 -37.01
N ILE A 41 25.50 -15.42 -37.57
CA ILE A 41 26.74 -16.21 -37.78
C ILE A 41 27.19 -16.05 -39.23
N PRO A 42 28.40 -15.55 -39.46
CA PRO A 42 28.93 -15.41 -40.83
C PRO A 42 28.88 -16.73 -41.62
N GLY A 43 28.34 -16.68 -42.83
CA GLY A 43 28.22 -17.85 -43.70
C GLY A 43 26.93 -18.67 -43.51
N PHE A 44 26.06 -18.35 -42.59
CA PHE A 44 24.80 -19.05 -42.35
C PHE A 44 23.60 -18.09 -42.27
N ARG A 45 22.46 -18.56 -42.81
CA ARG A 45 21.19 -17.87 -42.60
C ARG A 45 20.75 -18.07 -41.15
N LYS A 46 20.16 -17.05 -40.54
CA LYS A 46 19.60 -17.11 -39.16
C LYS A 46 18.78 -18.38 -38.94
N GLY A 47 19.06 -19.09 -37.86
CA GLY A 47 18.40 -20.35 -37.50
C GLY A 47 18.83 -21.57 -38.33
N LYS A 48 19.88 -21.49 -39.17
CA LYS A 48 20.32 -22.59 -40.02
C LYS A 48 21.79 -23.02 -39.78
N ALA A 49 22.46 -22.40 -38.84
CA ALA A 49 23.81 -22.79 -38.45
C ALA A 49 23.76 -24.11 -37.66
N PRO A 50 24.59 -25.12 -37.97
CA PRO A 50 24.68 -26.34 -37.17
C PRO A 50 25.15 -26.05 -35.76
N ARG A 51 24.70 -26.83 -34.77
CA ARG A 51 24.99 -26.63 -33.32
C ARG A 51 26.50 -26.43 -33.08
N ARG A 52 27.35 -27.26 -33.64
CA ARG A 52 28.81 -27.17 -33.50
C ARG A 52 29.35 -25.78 -33.88
N ILE A 53 28.77 -25.16 -34.89
CA ILE A 53 29.18 -23.82 -35.35
C ILE A 53 28.67 -22.75 -34.39
N VAL A 54 27.43 -22.90 -33.88
CA VAL A 54 26.86 -22.01 -32.84
C VAL A 54 27.72 -22.09 -31.59
N GLU A 55 28.03 -23.30 -31.09
CA GLU A 55 28.90 -23.52 -29.93
C GLU A 55 30.29 -22.90 -30.09
N GLN A 56 30.90 -23.01 -31.29
CA GLN A 56 32.19 -22.36 -31.56
C GLN A 56 32.11 -20.83 -31.56
N PHE A 57 30.93 -20.27 -31.90
CA PHE A 57 30.75 -18.83 -32.04
C PHE A 57 30.36 -18.15 -30.70
N VAL A 58 29.48 -18.77 -29.93
CA VAL A 58 28.98 -18.19 -28.64
C VAL A 58 29.62 -18.80 -27.40
N GLY A 59 30.28 -19.98 -27.55
CA GLY A 59 30.78 -20.79 -26.45
C GLY A 59 29.75 -21.84 -26.00
N ARG A 60 30.26 -22.98 -25.52
CA ARG A 60 29.42 -24.08 -24.99
C ARG A 60 28.69 -23.66 -23.72
N ASP A 61 29.37 -22.92 -22.85
CA ASP A 61 28.80 -22.48 -21.58
C ASP A 61 27.58 -21.58 -21.76
N TYR A 62 27.60 -20.70 -22.76
CA TYR A 62 26.46 -19.86 -23.10
C TYR A 62 25.24 -20.67 -23.54
N LEU A 63 25.41 -21.71 -24.34
CA LEU A 63 24.33 -22.60 -24.73
C LEU A 63 23.84 -23.46 -23.58
N LEU A 64 24.72 -23.86 -22.66
CA LEU A 64 24.33 -24.54 -21.42
C LEU A 64 23.51 -23.61 -20.53
N ASP A 65 23.93 -22.37 -20.33
CA ASP A 65 23.16 -21.39 -19.52
C ASP A 65 21.77 -21.17 -20.11
N GLU A 66 21.65 -20.96 -21.43
CA GLU A 66 20.34 -20.81 -22.09
C GLU A 66 19.49 -22.10 -21.99
N ALA A 67 20.10 -23.29 -22.01
CA ALA A 67 19.38 -24.55 -21.80
C ALA A 67 18.90 -24.71 -20.37
N MET A 68 19.71 -24.28 -19.37
CA MET A 68 19.35 -24.32 -17.95
C MET A 68 18.14 -23.45 -17.64
N GLU A 69 17.96 -22.28 -18.29
CA GLU A 69 16.78 -21.43 -18.12
C GLU A 69 15.46 -22.19 -18.29
N SER A 70 15.41 -23.17 -19.17
CA SER A 70 14.21 -23.98 -19.43
C SER A 70 14.24 -25.35 -18.76
N LEU A 71 15.43 -25.94 -18.58
CA LEU A 71 15.59 -27.26 -17.98
C LEU A 71 15.31 -27.25 -16.48
N VAL A 72 15.82 -26.24 -15.76
CA VAL A 72 15.74 -26.18 -14.30
C VAL A 72 14.29 -26.08 -13.83
N PRO A 73 13.45 -25.15 -14.31
CA PRO A 73 12.04 -25.09 -13.89
C PRO A 73 11.26 -26.37 -14.23
N GLU A 74 11.49 -26.95 -15.42
CA GLU A 74 10.82 -28.19 -15.84
C GLU A 74 11.26 -29.38 -14.96
N ALA A 75 12.54 -29.48 -14.61
CA ALA A 75 13.06 -30.56 -13.78
C ALA A 75 12.57 -30.46 -12.33
N VAL A 76 12.57 -29.25 -11.78
CA VAL A 76 12.09 -28.98 -10.41
C VAL A 76 10.58 -29.23 -10.30
N GLY A 77 9.80 -28.72 -11.26
CA GLY A 77 8.34 -28.98 -11.28
C GLY A 77 8.02 -30.47 -11.33
N ALA A 78 8.68 -31.22 -12.22
CA ALA A 78 8.50 -32.67 -12.31
C ALA A 78 8.97 -33.40 -11.04
N ALA A 79 10.03 -32.93 -10.36
CA ALA A 79 10.50 -33.53 -9.12
C ALA A 79 9.53 -33.30 -7.95
N VAL A 80 8.91 -32.13 -7.89
CA VAL A 80 7.87 -31.81 -6.89
C VAL A 80 6.66 -32.72 -7.09
N GLU A 81 6.18 -32.86 -8.34
CA GLU A 81 5.06 -33.77 -8.67
C GLU A 81 5.38 -35.23 -8.33
N GLU A 82 6.58 -35.72 -8.70
CA GLU A 82 7.02 -37.10 -8.44
C GLU A 82 7.14 -37.41 -6.93
N SER A 83 7.47 -36.39 -6.15
CA SER A 83 7.67 -36.51 -4.69
C SER A 83 6.40 -36.43 -3.87
N ASP A 84 5.24 -36.18 -4.50
CA ASP A 84 3.93 -36.03 -3.84
C ASP A 84 3.96 -35.10 -2.62
N ILE A 85 4.53 -33.90 -2.83
CA ILE A 85 4.76 -32.91 -1.78
C ILE A 85 3.68 -31.84 -1.87
N GLU A 86 2.97 -31.59 -0.76
CA GLU A 86 2.09 -30.44 -0.63
C GLU A 86 2.93 -29.16 -0.48
N THR A 87 2.99 -28.39 -1.55
CA THR A 87 3.74 -27.13 -1.60
C THR A 87 2.83 -25.92 -1.59
N THR A 88 3.41 -24.77 -1.24
CA THR A 88 2.80 -23.44 -1.41
C THR A 88 3.15 -22.85 -2.77
N HIS A 89 2.58 -21.68 -3.07
CA HIS A 89 2.94 -20.89 -4.26
C HIS A 89 4.32 -20.23 -4.17
N THR A 90 5.04 -20.43 -3.05
CA THR A 90 6.39 -19.86 -2.86
C THR A 90 7.37 -20.54 -3.85
N PRO A 91 8.10 -19.76 -4.66
CA PRO A 91 9.06 -20.32 -5.59
C PRO A 91 10.15 -21.13 -4.89
N PRO A 92 10.53 -22.30 -5.40
CA PRO A 92 11.62 -23.07 -4.83
C PRO A 92 12.96 -22.34 -5.00
N ARG A 93 13.82 -22.46 -3.98
CA ARG A 93 15.19 -21.96 -4.08
C ARG A 93 16.07 -23.00 -4.75
N VAL A 94 16.60 -22.68 -5.92
CA VAL A 94 17.31 -23.65 -6.76
C VAL A 94 18.81 -23.36 -6.81
N SER A 95 19.62 -24.40 -6.64
CA SER A 95 21.06 -24.38 -6.78
C SER A 95 21.51 -25.45 -7.77
N VAL A 96 22.18 -25.05 -8.84
CA VAL A 96 22.77 -26.01 -9.81
C VAL A 96 24.13 -26.41 -9.30
N ILE A 97 24.28 -27.67 -8.90
CA ILE A 97 25.49 -28.20 -8.30
C ILE A 97 26.49 -28.66 -9.39
N GLU A 98 26.00 -29.33 -10.43
CA GLU A 98 26.79 -29.84 -11.52
C GLU A 98 26.06 -29.60 -12.87
N ARG A 99 26.79 -29.17 -13.90
CA ARG A 99 26.22 -28.81 -15.20
C ARG A 99 26.58 -29.71 -16.35
N ASP A 100 27.69 -30.46 -16.24
CA ASP A 100 28.25 -31.33 -17.29
C ASP A 100 29.16 -32.37 -16.63
N PRO A 101 29.10 -33.67 -16.97
CA PRO A 101 28.27 -34.29 -18.01
C PRO A 101 26.83 -34.58 -17.56
N VAL A 102 26.57 -34.59 -16.27
CA VAL A 102 25.24 -34.82 -15.69
C VAL A 102 24.81 -33.55 -14.95
N VAL A 103 23.60 -33.12 -15.19
CA VAL A 103 23.05 -31.95 -14.48
C VAL A 103 22.47 -32.38 -13.15
N LYS A 104 23.01 -31.81 -12.07
CA LYS A 104 22.53 -32.03 -10.71
C LYS A 104 22.03 -30.71 -10.16
N ILE A 105 20.81 -30.74 -9.60
CA ILE A 105 20.10 -29.59 -9.09
C ILE A 105 19.63 -29.90 -7.67
N ASP A 106 19.92 -29.00 -6.75
CA ASP A 106 19.31 -29.00 -5.42
C ASP A 106 18.21 -27.94 -5.40
N ALA A 107 16.99 -28.35 -5.13
CA ALA A 107 15.85 -27.47 -5.00
C ALA A 107 15.31 -27.52 -3.57
N THR A 108 15.42 -26.40 -2.85
CA THR A 108 14.78 -26.27 -1.54
C THR A 108 13.35 -25.80 -1.75
N VAL A 109 12.40 -26.58 -1.29
CA VAL A 109 10.96 -26.35 -1.44
C VAL A 109 10.33 -26.13 -0.06
N ALA A 110 9.50 -25.09 0.04
CA ALA A 110 8.71 -24.82 1.22
C ALA A 110 7.46 -25.70 1.24
N LEU A 111 7.25 -26.41 2.34
CA LEU A 111 6.06 -27.20 2.58
C LEU A 111 4.91 -26.32 3.09
N THR A 112 3.67 -26.78 2.86
CA THR A 112 2.49 -26.12 3.41
C THR A 112 2.61 -25.91 4.91
N PRO A 113 2.37 -24.68 5.41
CA PRO A 113 2.43 -24.37 6.85
C PRO A 113 1.49 -25.25 7.67
N VAL A 114 1.89 -25.58 8.89
CA VAL A 114 1.02 -26.25 9.85
C VAL A 114 0.70 -25.30 11.00
N VAL A 115 -0.59 -25.21 11.34
CA VAL A 115 -1.07 -24.40 12.46
C VAL A 115 -1.88 -25.29 13.39
N THR A 116 -1.49 -25.25 14.66
CA THR A 116 -2.25 -25.88 15.75
C THR A 116 -2.92 -24.79 16.57
N LEU A 117 -4.26 -24.71 16.50
CA LEU A 117 -5.01 -23.74 17.29
C LEU A 117 -4.93 -24.10 18.78
N GLY A 118 -4.77 -23.08 19.60
CA GLY A 118 -4.96 -23.22 21.04
C GLY A 118 -6.44 -23.35 21.45
N SER A 119 -6.72 -23.21 22.71
CA SER A 119 -8.09 -23.29 23.24
C SER A 119 -8.80 -21.96 23.07
N TYR A 120 -9.65 -21.81 22.06
CA TYR A 120 -10.34 -20.55 21.72
C TYR A 120 -11.77 -20.46 22.28
N GLU A 121 -12.39 -21.56 22.73
CA GLU A 121 -13.79 -21.58 23.20
C GLU A 121 -14.01 -20.76 24.49
N HIS A 122 -12.96 -20.49 25.24
CA HIS A 122 -13.02 -19.71 26.49
C HIS A 122 -12.83 -18.21 26.29
N LEU A 123 -12.46 -17.76 25.08
CA LEU A 123 -12.25 -16.36 24.77
C LEU A 123 -13.56 -15.59 24.91
N LYS A 124 -13.55 -14.50 25.65
CA LYS A 124 -14.69 -13.59 25.83
C LYS A 124 -14.21 -12.17 25.62
N PHE A 125 -14.92 -11.46 24.78
CA PHE A 125 -14.68 -10.06 24.50
C PHE A 125 -15.89 -9.23 24.88
N GLU A 126 -15.67 -8.02 25.39
CA GLU A 126 -16.75 -7.10 25.71
C GLU A 126 -17.26 -6.48 24.41
N ASP A 127 -18.59 -6.56 24.23
CA ASP A 127 -19.31 -5.99 23.09
C ASP A 127 -20.14 -4.79 23.59
N GLN A 128 -19.44 -3.72 24.00
CA GLN A 128 -20.09 -2.50 24.43
C GLN A 128 -19.87 -1.42 23.37
N ILE A 129 -20.99 -0.90 22.85
CA ILE A 129 -21.00 0.26 21.98
C ILE A 129 -21.19 1.48 22.87
N ASP A 130 -20.28 2.43 22.79
CA ASP A 130 -20.48 3.73 23.43
C ASP A 130 -21.69 4.43 22.82
N GLU A 131 -22.56 4.94 23.68
CA GLU A 131 -23.70 5.73 23.22
C GLU A 131 -23.21 7.00 22.53
N VAL A 132 -23.83 7.33 21.38
CA VAL A 132 -23.52 8.56 20.67
C VAL A 132 -23.85 9.76 21.53
N SER A 133 -22.88 10.57 21.86
CA SER A 133 -23.04 11.75 22.70
C SER A 133 -23.67 12.91 21.93
N GLU A 134 -24.39 13.79 22.64
CA GLU A 134 -24.94 15.03 22.05
C GLU A 134 -23.82 15.94 21.49
N GLU A 135 -22.63 15.90 22.08
CA GLU A 135 -21.47 16.65 21.63
C GLU A 135 -21.01 16.17 20.22
N GLN A 136 -20.94 14.88 19.98
CA GLN A 136 -20.63 14.30 18.68
C GLN A 136 -21.67 14.67 17.62
N ILE A 137 -22.96 14.67 18.00
CA ILE A 137 -24.03 15.07 17.08
C ILE A 137 -23.89 16.56 16.71
N GLU A 138 -23.65 17.46 17.67
CA GLU A 138 -23.47 18.89 17.42
C GLU A 138 -22.20 19.18 16.60
N GLU A 139 -21.15 18.41 16.80
CA GLU A 139 -19.93 18.49 15.98
C GLU A 139 -20.24 18.15 14.53
N GLN A 140 -20.94 17.05 14.27
CA GLN A 140 -21.34 16.66 12.91
C GLN A 140 -22.29 17.69 12.28
N VAL A 141 -23.25 18.19 13.04
CA VAL A 141 -24.12 19.30 12.59
C VAL A 141 -23.31 20.53 12.22
N THR A 142 -22.27 20.83 12.98
CA THR A 142 -21.37 21.96 12.69
C THR A 142 -20.55 21.69 11.42
N GLN A 143 -20.02 20.49 11.21
CA GLN A 143 -19.31 20.11 9.99
C GLN A 143 -20.21 20.22 8.75
N VAL A 144 -21.47 19.78 8.83
CA VAL A 144 -22.45 19.95 7.74
C VAL A 144 -22.68 21.42 7.42
N ARG A 145 -22.76 22.30 8.43
CA ARG A 145 -22.87 23.77 8.21
C ARG A 145 -21.59 24.34 7.61
N GLU A 146 -20.44 23.85 8.00
CA GLU A 146 -19.13 24.28 7.48
C GLU A 146 -18.89 23.86 6.03
N SER A 147 -19.43 22.73 5.59
CA SER A 147 -19.36 22.31 4.19
C SER A 147 -20.13 23.23 3.24
N GLN A 148 -21.10 23.99 3.79
CA GLN A 148 -21.95 24.94 3.04
C GLN A 148 -21.69 26.40 3.45
N VAL A 149 -20.45 26.69 3.81
CA VAL A 149 -20.02 28.05 4.14
C VAL A 149 -20.23 29.01 2.97
N THR A 150 -20.78 30.17 3.25
CA THR A 150 -20.81 31.30 2.32
C THR A 150 -19.85 32.39 2.77
N TRP A 151 -19.16 32.99 1.79
CA TRP A 151 -18.19 34.04 2.05
C TRP A 151 -18.78 35.38 1.61
N GLU A 152 -19.03 36.24 2.62
CA GLU A 152 -19.60 37.58 2.38
C GLU A 152 -18.52 38.65 2.38
N LEU A 153 -18.48 39.48 1.33
CA LEU A 153 -17.60 40.65 1.29
C LEU A 153 -17.92 41.62 2.41
N VAL A 154 -16.91 42.02 3.16
CA VAL A 154 -17.05 42.94 4.29
C VAL A 154 -16.03 44.06 4.20
N ASN A 155 -16.45 45.28 4.51
CA ASN A 155 -15.58 46.45 4.59
C ASN A 155 -15.19 46.74 6.05
N ARG A 156 -14.40 45.84 6.63
CA ARG A 156 -13.86 45.97 7.98
C ARG A 156 -12.45 45.40 8.05
N SER A 157 -11.80 45.61 9.21
CA SER A 157 -10.51 45.00 9.47
C SER A 157 -10.58 43.48 9.52
N VAL A 158 -9.52 42.82 9.02
CA VAL A 158 -9.30 41.36 8.98
C VAL A 158 -9.36 40.80 10.40
N LYS A 159 -10.12 39.71 10.56
CA LYS A 159 -10.20 38.89 11.77
C LYS A 159 -9.75 37.48 11.47
N MET A 160 -9.43 36.71 12.51
CA MET A 160 -9.23 35.28 12.39
C MET A 160 -10.52 34.61 11.90
N GLY A 161 -10.39 33.67 10.96
CA GLY A 161 -11.49 33.00 10.28
C GLY A 161 -12.01 33.73 9.01
N ASP A 162 -11.42 34.86 8.62
CA ASP A 162 -11.78 35.54 7.37
C ASP A 162 -10.98 34.95 6.18
N LEU A 163 -11.61 34.93 5.01
CA LEU A 163 -10.97 34.57 3.73
C LEU A 163 -10.57 35.87 3.03
N LEU A 164 -9.30 36.00 2.73
CA LEU A 164 -8.75 37.17 2.04
C LEU A 164 -8.46 36.85 0.59
N THR A 165 -8.71 37.79 -0.28
CA THR A 165 -8.10 37.80 -1.62
C THR A 165 -6.83 38.61 -1.52
N ILE A 166 -5.66 37.97 -1.69
CA ILE A 166 -4.35 38.60 -1.51
C ILE A 166 -3.48 38.47 -2.76
N THR A 167 -2.59 39.43 -2.92
CA THR A 167 -1.38 39.33 -3.73
C THR A 167 -0.22 39.30 -2.75
N ALA A 168 0.66 38.32 -2.84
CA ALA A 168 1.77 38.16 -1.92
C ALA A 168 3.06 37.82 -2.66
N SER A 169 4.16 38.40 -2.25
CA SER A 169 5.50 38.02 -2.66
C SER A 169 6.42 37.93 -1.46
N GLY A 170 7.19 36.87 -1.36
CA GLY A 170 8.14 36.63 -0.28
C GLY A 170 9.53 36.41 -0.84
N PHE A 171 10.52 37.04 -0.24
CA PHE A 171 11.93 36.95 -0.64
C PHE A 171 12.81 36.61 0.55
N VAL A 172 13.76 35.69 0.33
CA VAL A 172 14.81 35.31 1.27
C VAL A 172 16.16 35.66 0.62
N GLU A 173 16.92 36.61 1.20
CA GLU A 173 18.23 37.02 0.68
C GLU A 173 18.22 37.39 -0.83
N GLY A 174 17.08 37.91 -1.33
CA GLY A 174 16.90 38.29 -2.73
C GLY A 174 16.43 37.17 -3.66
N LYS A 175 16.31 35.95 -3.18
CA LYS A 175 15.67 34.84 -3.91
C LYS A 175 14.17 34.79 -3.62
N GLU A 176 13.37 34.46 -4.64
CA GLU A 176 11.93 34.30 -4.48
C GLU A 176 11.62 33.05 -3.65
N PHE A 177 10.95 33.25 -2.52
CA PHE A 177 10.48 32.19 -1.64
C PHE A 177 9.06 31.74 -1.96
N ALA A 178 8.16 32.71 -2.16
CA ALA A 178 6.78 32.47 -2.52
C ALA A 178 6.24 33.67 -3.31
N LYS A 179 5.40 33.38 -4.30
CA LYS A 179 4.69 34.39 -5.09
C LYS A 179 3.27 33.93 -5.38
N VAL A 180 2.33 34.82 -5.06
CA VAL A 180 0.90 34.63 -5.35
C VAL A 180 0.42 35.94 -5.99
N ASP A 181 0.15 35.90 -7.29
CA ASP A 181 -0.31 37.11 -8.03
C ASP A 181 -1.75 37.49 -7.68
N THR A 182 -2.60 36.52 -7.42
CA THR A 182 -3.95 36.69 -6.82
C THR A 182 -4.39 35.33 -6.30
N GLY A 183 -4.64 35.23 -5.00
CA GLY A 183 -5.06 33.97 -4.38
C GLY A 183 -5.98 34.21 -3.18
N GLU A 184 -6.72 33.17 -2.82
CA GLU A 184 -7.49 33.16 -1.60
C GLU A 184 -6.67 32.62 -0.43
N PHE A 185 -6.69 33.33 0.69
CA PHE A 185 -5.96 32.97 1.89
C PHE A 185 -6.90 33.01 3.11
N LEU A 186 -7.05 31.88 3.78
CA LEU A 186 -7.81 31.74 5.01
C LEU A 186 -6.95 32.12 6.22
N VAL A 187 -7.40 33.10 6.99
CA VAL A 187 -6.68 33.61 8.16
C VAL A 187 -6.94 32.75 9.37
N GLU A 188 -6.16 31.70 9.55
CA GLU A 188 -6.27 30.77 10.66
C GLU A 188 -5.17 30.98 11.70
N ALA A 189 -5.54 30.92 12.97
CA ALA A 189 -4.57 31.04 14.06
C ALA A 189 -3.67 29.81 14.11
N GLY A 190 -2.33 30.04 14.19
CA GLY A 190 -1.35 28.94 14.22
C GLY A 190 -1.15 28.25 12.89
N SER A 191 -1.64 28.82 11.76
CA SER A 191 -1.38 28.28 10.43
C SER A 191 0.11 28.30 10.12
N MET A 192 0.61 27.16 9.61
CA MET A 192 2.00 27.02 9.14
C MET A 192 2.21 27.51 7.71
N ASN A 193 1.13 27.88 7.01
CA ASN A 193 1.17 28.26 5.59
C ASN A 193 1.13 29.80 5.42
N PRO A 194 2.05 30.41 4.64
CA PRO A 194 3.30 29.85 4.10
C PRO A 194 4.40 29.67 5.14
N VAL A 195 4.33 30.41 6.26
CA VAL A 195 5.25 30.36 7.41
C VAL A 195 4.47 30.72 8.68
N PRO A 196 4.83 30.18 9.85
CA PRO A 196 4.19 30.52 11.12
C PRO A 196 4.18 32.04 11.36
N GLY A 197 3.05 32.56 11.85
CA GLY A 197 2.90 33.97 12.13
C GLY A 197 2.45 34.84 10.93
N PHE A 198 2.32 34.28 9.75
CA PHE A 198 1.88 35.02 8.57
C PHE A 198 0.43 35.53 8.73
N ALA A 199 -0.48 34.66 9.14
CA ALA A 199 -1.88 35.02 9.36
C ALA A 199 -2.05 36.12 10.44
N GLU A 200 -1.26 36.05 11.51
CA GLU A 200 -1.26 37.03 12.60
C GLU A 200 -0.82 38.43 12.13
N LYS A 201 0.12 38.52 11.19
CA LYS A 201 0.57 39.78 10.63
C LYS A 201 -0.45 40.49 9.74
N LEU A 202 -1.42 39.73 9.19
CA LEU A 202 -2.51 40.25 8.36
C LEU A 202 -3.70 40.74 9.20
N LYS A 203 -3.82 40.28 10.45
CA LYS A 203 -4.87 40.72 11.36
C LYS A 203 -4.88 42.23 11.54
N GLY A 204 -6.04 42.83 11.42
CA GLY A 204 -6.25 44.30 11.61
C GLY A 204 -6.12 45.14 10.34
N LEU A 205 -5.56 44.59 9.25
CA LEU A 205 -5.54 45.25 7.92
C LEU A 205 -6.94 45.28 7.31
N LYS A 206 -7.12 46.07 6.27
CA LYS A 206 -8.40 46.17 5.52
C LYS A 206 -8.18 45.86 4.04
N GLY A 207 -9.27 45.62 3.31
CA GLY A 207 -9.24 45.59 1.86
C GLY A 207 -8.65 46.89 1.29
N GLY A 208 -7.72 46.78 0.37
CA GLY A 208 -6.93 47.87 -0.20
C GLY A 208 -5.62 48.15 0.51
N ASP A 209 -5.39 47.62 1.72
CA ASP A 209 -4.12 47.82 2.45
C ASP A 209 -3.03 46.91 1.88
N SER A 210 -1.78 47.45 1.91
CA SER A 210 -0.54 46.71 1.67
C SER A 210 0.38 46.80 2.86
N LYS A 211 1.09 45.71 3.15
CA LYS A 211 2.01 45.64 4.27
C LYS A 211 3.25 44.83 3.95
N GLU A 212 4.37 45.34 4.36
CA GLU A 212 5.64 44.64 4.37
C GLU A 212 5.99 44.19 5.79
N PHE A 213 6.41 42.92 5.92
CA PHE A 213 6.84 42.36 7.19
C PHE A 213 7.79 41.21 7.01
N THR A 214 8.60 40.95 8.04
CA THR A 214 9.58 39.87 8.06
C THR A 214 9.10 38.78 9.04
N LEU A 215 9.31 37.52 8.68
CA LEU A 215 9.08 36.36 9.52
C LEU A 215 10.30 35.45 9.50
N ASP A 216 10.47 34.69 10.58
CA ASP A 216 11.50 33.68 10.68
C ASP A 216 10.94 32.35 10.17
N ILE A 217 11.66 31.69 9.27
CA ILE A 217 11.29 30.34 8.78
C ILE A 217 11.82 29.33 9.80
N PRO A 218 11.02 28.36 10.22
CA PRO A 218 11.46 27.33 11.16
C PRO A 218 12.66 26.52 10.64
N GLU A 219 13.46 25.96 11.55
CA GLU A 219 14.62 25.13 11.20
C GLU A 219 14.24 23.79 10.56
N ASP A 220 13.03 23.30 10.88
CA ASP A 220 12.42 22.07 10.37
C ASP A 220 11.59 22.27 9.09
N TYR A 221 11.75 23.43 8.42
CA TYR A 221 11.04 23.72 7.18
C TYR A 221 11.44 22.72 6.08
N PRO A 222 10.46 22.15 5.31
CA PRO A 222 10.75 21.07 4.33
C PRO A 222 11.80 21.42 3.28
N ASN A 223 11.90 22.71 2.91
CA ASN A 223 12.94 23.16 2.00
C ASN A 223 14.15 23.69 2.78
N GLY A 224 15.18 22.86 2.92
CA GLY A 224 16.41 23.18 3.66
C GLY A 224 17.18 24.41 3.14
N GLU A 225 16.94 24.88 1.89
CA GLU A 225 17.54 26.10 1.37
C GLU A 225 17.08 27.35 2.14
N PHE A 226 15.86 27.33 2.66
CA PHE A 226 15.21 28.44 3.35
C PHE A 226 15.10 28.26 4.86
N ALA A 227 15.29 27.05 5.37
CA ALA A 227 15.19 26.72 6.80
C ALA A 227 16.09 27.64 7.66
N GLY A 228 15.54 28.13 8.79
CA GLY A 228 16.23 29.01 9.74
C GLY A 228 16.48 30.41 9.25
N LYS A 229 16.05 30.78 8.03
CA LYS A 229 16.28 32.12 7.45
C LYS A 229 15.10 33.05 7.67
N LYS A 230 15.31 34.33 7.35
CA LYS A 230 14.28 35.38 7.40
C LYS A 230 13.68 35.60 6.02
N VAL A 231 12.35 35.56 5.93
CA VAL A 231 11.62 35.91 4.73
C VAL A 231 10.95 37.27 4.86
N ASN A 232 11.13 38.12 3.86
CA ASN A 232 10.47 39.41 3.75
C ASN A 232 9.27 39.28 2.85
N PHE A 233 8.08 39.47 3.39
CA PHE A 233 6.82 39.43 2.67
C PHE A 233 6.33 40.82 2.33
N ASN A 234 5.86 40.99 1.09
CA ASN A 234 5.05 42.12 0.68
C ASN A 234 3.68 41.58 0.31
N VAL A 235 2.67 41.99 1.05
CA VAL A 235 1.28 41.48 0.89
C VAL A 235 0.33 42.63 0.66
N SER A 236 -0.51 42.52 -0.36
CA SER A 236 -1.61 43.42 -0.64
C SER A 236 -2.92 42.68 -0.53
N ILE A 237 -3.89 43.21 0.22
CA ILE A 237 -5.21 42.65 0.42
C ILE A 237 -6.18 43.33 -0.54
N ALA A 238 -6.72 42.59 -1.48
CA ALA A 238 -7.77 43.12 -2.37
C ALA A 238 -9.12 43.13 -1.65
N ASP A 239 -9.55 42.00 -1.13
CA ASP A 239 -10.86 41.81 -0.51
C ASP A 239 -10.77 41.06 0.81
N VAL A 240 -11.72 41.34 1.71
CA VAL A 240 -11.94 40.62 2.96
C VAL A 240 -13.32 39.99 2.90
N LYS A 241 -13.38 38.67 3.04
CA LYS A 241 -14.62 37.91 3.06
C LYS A 241 -14.80 37.28 4.44
N LYS A 242 -15.97 37.49 5.04
CA LYS A 242 -16.32 36.87 6.34
C LYS A 242 -16.93 35.50 6.14
N LYS A 243 -16.50 34.53 6.93
CA LYS A 243 -17.15 33.22 7.06
C LYS A 243 -18.55 33.40 7.62
N THR A 244 -19.57 33.04 6.85
CA THR A 244 -20.97 33.02 7.31
C THR A 244 -21.49 31.60 7.23
N LEU A 245 -21.75 31.02 8.42
CA LEU A 245 -22.35 29.70 8.53
C LEU A 245 -23.86 29.80 8.31
N PRO A 246 -24.47 29.01 7.42
CA PRO A 246 -25.90 28.98 7.26
C PRO A 246 -26.59 28.62 8.57
N ARG A 247 -27.75 29.25 8.82
CA ARG A 247 -28.57 28.91 9.99
C ARG A 247 -29.21 27.54 9.78
N MET A 248 -29.23 26.72 10.83
CA MET A 248 -29.87 25.42 10.82
C MET A 248 -31.38 25.58 10.75
N THR A 249 -31.92 25.58 9.54
CA THR A 249 -33.35 25.71 9.24
C THR A 249 -33.80 24.58 8.32
N ASN A 250 -35.09 24.28 8.31
CA ASN A 250 -35.62 23.25 7.39
C ASN A 250 -35.33 23.58 5.90
N ALA A 251 -35.32 24.86 5.54
CA ALA A 251 -34.97 25.29 4.20
C ALA A 251 -33.50 24.99 3.84
N PHE A 252 -32.59 25.17 4.80
CA PHE A 252 -31.18 24.80 4.63
C PHE A 252 -31.03 23.29 4.48
N VAL A 253 -31.68 22.50 5.36
CA VAL A 253 -31.62 21.04 5.29
C VAL A 253 -32.17 20.53 3.96
N ALA A 254 -33.28 21.08 3.47
CA ALA A 254 -33.83 20.73 2.17
C ALA A 254 -32.89 21.08 0.97
N SER A 255 -31.92 21.96 1.16
CA SER A 255 -30.92 22.28 0.14
C SER A 255 -29.73 21.31 0.13
N LEU A 256 -29.59 20.43 1.13
CA LEU A 256 -28.51 19.46 1.23
C LEU A 256 -28.77 18.18 0.40
N GLY A 257 -30.04 17.88 0.14
CA GLY A 257 -30.46 16.72 -0.67
C GLY A 257 -31.97 16.54 -0.70
N ASP A 258 -32.46 15.84 -1.69
CA ASP A 258 -33.89 15.68 -1.94
C ASP A 258 -34.63 14.87 -0.84
N ASP A 259 -33.91 14.03 -0.14
CA ASP A 259 -34.47 13.13 0.89
C ASP A 259 -34.65 13.79 2.26
N LEU A 260 -33.94 14.91 2.52
CA LEU A 260 -33.95 15.63 3.78
C LEU A 260 -34.84 16.86 3.71
N LYS A 261 -35.81 16.95 4.62
CA LYS A 261 -36.79 18.08 4.67
C LYS A 261 -36.75 18.87 5.96
N THR A 262 -36.30 18.27 7.06
CA THR A 262 -36.33 18.90 8.39
C THR A 262 -35.01 18.73 9.12
N VAL A 263 -34.74 19.65 10.06
CA VAL A 263 -33.59 19.58 10.96
C VAL A 263 -33.63 18.31 11.81
N ALA A 264 -34.81 17.84 12.20
CA ALA A 264 -34.95 16.59 12.95
C ALA A 264 -34.47 15.40 12.10
N GLN A 265 -34.91 15.30 10.85
CA GLN A 265 -34.44 14.21 9.96
C GLN A 265 -32.93 14.22 9.76
N LEU A 266 -32.31 15.39 9.61
CA LEU A 266 -30.84 15.47 9.51
C LEU A 266 -30.17 14.98 10.79
N ARG A 267 -30.69 15.36 11.97
CA ARG A 267 -30.17 14.88 13.27
C ARG A 267 -30.34 13.37 13.41
N ASP A 268 -31.51 12.84 13.08
CA ASP A 268 -31.77 11.40 13.12
C ASP A 268 -30.80 10.66 12.20
N GLN A 269 -30.58 11.15 10.98
CA GLN A 269 -29.62 10.56 10.03
C GLN A 269 -28.16 10.63 10.55
N ILE A 270 -27.76 11.73 11.19
CA ILE A 270 -26.45 11.86 11.83
C ILE A 270 -26.30 10.84 12.95
N VAL A 271 -27.32 10.68 13.80
CA VAL A 271 -27.33 9.68 14.87
C VAL A 271 -27.21 8.27 14.31
N ASP A 272 -27.99 7.93 13.29
CA ASP A 272 -27.94 6.62 12.63
C ASP A 272 -26.55 6.35 12.02
N ASN A 273 -25.98 7.34 11.33
CA ASN A 273 -24.64 7.23 10.76
C ASN A 273 -23.55 7.05 11.83
N LEU A 274 -23.59 7.83 12.90
CA LEU A 274 -22.63 7.70 14.01
C LEU A 274 -22.77 6.36 14.73
N GLN A 275 -24.00 5.89 14.95
CA GLN A 275 -24.25 4.56 15.52
C GLN A 275 -23.73 3.44 14.60
N GLN A 276 -23.95 3.57 13.28
CA GLN A 276 -23.43 2.59 12.33
C GLN A 276 -21.90 2.60 12.31
N GLN A 277 -21.27 3.76 12.29
CA GLN A 277 -19.82 3.90 12.38
C GLN A 277 -19.26 3.30 13.68
N ALA A 278 -19.93 3.53 14.82
CA ALA A 278 -19.55 2.95 16.10
C ALA A 278 -19.65 1.42 16.09
N LYS A 279 -20.74 0.86 15.53
CA LYS A 279 -20.92 -0.60 15.33
C LYS A 279 -19.83 -1.19 14.46
N ASP A 280 -19.56 -0.58 13.31
CA ASP A 280 -18.55 -1.05 12.37
C ASP A 280 -17.13 -0.92 12.96
N GLY A 281 -16.89 0.12 13.73
CA GLY A 281 -15.64 0.32 14.47
C GLY A 281 -15.43 -0.74 15.54
N LEU A 282 -16.46 -1.01 16.36
CA LEU A 282 -16.43 -2.05 17.37
C LEU A 282 -16.22 -3.43 16.74
N ARG A 283 -16.98 -3.76 15.69
CA ARG A 283 -16.85 -5.02 14.97
C ARG A 283 -15.41 -5.23 14.49
N ARG A 284 -14.83 -4.26 13.81
CA ARG A 284 -13.41 -4.33 13.34
C ARG A 284 -12.43 -4.49 14.50
N SER A 285 -12.66 -3.75 15.61
CA SER A 285 -11.83 -3.87 16.81
C SER A 285 -11.92 -5.26 17.46
N LEU A 286 -13.13 -5.83 17.52
CA LEU A 286 -13.36 -7.18 18.04
C LEU A 286 -12.73 -8.24 17.14
N GLU A 287 -12.94 -8.16 15.82
CA GLU A 287 -12.31 -9.04 14.84
C GLU A 287 -10.78 -9.05 15.00
N GLN A 288 -10.18 -7.86 15.12
CA GLN A 288 -8.74 -7.74 15.34
C GLN A 288 -8.29 -8.37 16.66
N LYS A 289 -8.99 -8.09 17.76
CA LYS A 289 -8.67 -8.64 19.08
C LYS A 289 -8.82 -10.16 19.11
N ILE A 290 -9.85 -10.69 18.45
CA ILE A 290 -10.07 -12.15 18.33
C ILE A 290 -8.92 -12.80 17.58
N ILE A 291 -8.56 -12.25 16.40
CA ILE A 291 -7.46 -12.78 15.59
C ILE A 291 -6.14 -12.71 16.37
N ASP A 292 -5.85 -11.58 17.03
CA ASP A 292 -4.61 -11.42 17.80
C ASP A 292 -4.54 -12.40 18.98
N ALA A 293 -5.67 -12.66 19.66
CA ALA A 293 -5.74 -13.66 20.73
C ALA A 293 -5.53 -15.08 20.19
N LEU A 294 -6.11 -15.42 19.03
CA LEU A 294 -5.92 -16.71 18.38
C LEU A 294 -4.46 -16.90 17.95
N VAL A 295 -3.82 -15.87 17.39
CA VAL A 295 -2.41 -15.90 16.99
C VAL A 295 -1.50 -16.09 18.19
N ALA A 296 -1.81 -15.44 19.33
CA ALA A 296 -1.01 -15.55 20.55
C ALA A 296 -1.03 -16.95 21.18
N ASP A 297 -2.12 -17.70 20.99
CA ASP A 297 -2.35 -19.01 21.59
C ASP A 297 -2.11 -20.20 20.62
N ALA A 298 -1.82 -19.88 19.34
CA ALA A 298 -1.57 -20.90 18.31
C ALA A 298 -0.07 -21.21 18.17
N GLU A 299 0.23 -22.47 17.80
CA GLU A 299 1.56 -22.91 17.41
C GLU A 299 1.69 -22.94 15.88
N PHE A 300 2.80 -22.44 15.36
CA PHE A 300 3.05 -22.30 13.94
C PHE A 300 4.33 -23.03 13.53
N GLU A 301 4.21 -23.86 12.50
CA GLU A 301 5.35 -24.39 11.76
C GLU A 301 5.31 -23.80 10.34
N VAL A 302 6.14 -22.79 10.10
CA VAL A 302 6.18 -22.05 8.82
C VAL A 302 7.60 -22.01 8.30
N SER A 303 7.76 -22.23 6.99
CA SER A 303 9.06 -22.08 6.34
C SER A 303 9.51 -20.63 6.32
N PRO A 304 10.78 -20.33 6.66
CA PRO A 304 11.35 -19.00 6.48
C PRO A 304 11.25 -18.49 5.04
N MET A 305 11.26 -19.37 4.05
CA MET A 305 11.09 -19.00 2.63
C MET A 305 9.72 -18.37 2.35
N ILE A 306 8.66 -18.84 3.04
CA ILE A 306 7.32 -18.28 2.89
C ILE A 306 7.27 -16.87 3.47
N ILE A 307 7.89 -16.68 4.65
CA ILE A 307 7.97 -15.37 5.31
C ILE A 307 8.78 -14.38 4.44
N GLU A 308 9.89 -14.83 3.85
CA GLU A 308 10.71 -14.00 2.95
C GLU A 308 9.94 -13.60 1.69
N HIS A 309 9.23 -14.54 1.08
CA HIS A 309 8.41 -14.26 -0.09
C HIS A 309 7.25 -13.30 0.21
N GLU A 310 6.56 -13.47 1.34
CA GLU A 310 5.52 -12.54 1.78
C GLU A 310 6.08 -11.15 2.10
N ALA A 311 7.31 -11.07 2.65
CA ALA A 311 7.98 -9.80 2.89
C ALA A 311 8.31 -9.05 1.58
N GLU A 312 8.66 -9.77 0.51
CA GLU A 312 8.82 -9.19 -0.81
C GLU A 312 7.51 -8.57 -1.30
N HIS A 313 6.38 -9.26 -1.14
CA HIS A 313 5.06 -8.73 -1.48
C HIS A 313 4.69 -7.50 -0.66
N VAL A 314 4.97 -7.50 0.65
CA VAL A 314 4.74 -6.32 1.51
C VAL A 314 5.52 -5.10 1.00
N LEU A 315 6.79 -5.29 0.61
CA LEU A 315 7.61 -4.21 0.05
C LEU A 315 7.11 -3.74 -1.32
N GLU A 316 6.69 -4.66 -2.19
CA GLU A 316 6.11 -4.30 -3.49
C GLU A 316 4.79 -3.52 -3.34
N ASP A 317 3.93 -3.91 -2.40
CA ASP A 317 2.69 -3.19 -2.09
C ASP A 317 3.00 -1.78 -1.58
N GLN A 318 3.97 -1.63 -0.69
CA GLN A 318 4.41 -0.33 -0.20
C GLN A 318 4.98 0.55 -1.32
N GLN A 319 5.80 -0.01 -2.21
CA GLN A 319 6.32 0.71 -3.37
C GLN A 319 5.19 1.17 -4.31
N ARG A 320 4.21 0.30 -4.56
CA ARG A 320 3.02 0.64 -5.39
C ARG A 320 2.20 1.78 -4.76
N GLN A 321 2.00 1.75 -3.45
CA GLN A 321 1.29 2.83 -2.75
C GLN A 321 2.03 4.16 -2.86
N LEU A 322 3.34 4.18 -2.63
CA LEU A 322 4.16 5.39 -2.76
C LEU A 322 4.16 5.94 -4.20
N ALA A 323 4.21 5.05 -5.19
CA ALA A 323 4.15 5.44 -6.60
C ALA A 323 2.84 6.14 -6.98
N GLN A 324 1.69 5.81 -6.35
CA GLN A 324 0.42 6.52 -6.55
C GLN A 324 0.49 8.00 -6.16
N TYR A 325 1.35 8.33 -5.19
CA TYR A 325 1.61 9.69 -4.73
C TYR A 325 2.83 10.34 -5.42
N ASN A 326 3.42 9.68 -6.44
CA ASN A 326 4.66 10.08 -7.11
C ASN A 326 5.85 10.23 -6.14
N ILE A 327 5.89 9.43 -5.08
CA ILE A 327 7.00 9.39 -4.12
C ILE A 327 7.91 8.23 -4.51
N ASP A 328 9.19 8.53 -4.72
CA ASP A 328 10.22 7.52 -4.96
C ASP A 328 10.53 6.75 -3.67
N PHE A 329 10.61 5.42 -3.76
CA PHE A 329 10.84 4.54 -2.61
C PHE A 329 12.18 4.81 -1.92
N GLN A 330 13.22 5.10 -2.68
CA GLN A 330 14.54 5.42 -2.14
C GLN A 330 14.53 6.75 -1.36
N GLN A 331 13.88 7.77 -1.92
CA GLN A 331 13.70 9.06 -1.23
C GLN A 331 12.87 8.92 0.05
N TYR A 332 11.88 8.03 0.04
CA TYR A 332 11.08 7.74 1.22
C TYR A 332 11.93 7.12 2.34
N ILE A 333 12.76 6.13 2.03
CA ILE A 333 13.68 5.49 2.99
C ILE A 333 14.66 6.51 3.56
N GLU A 334 15.28 7.32 2.71
CA GLU A 334 16.21 8.38 3.12
C GLU A 334 15.53 9.41 4.03
N GLY A 335 14.28 9.77 3.74
CA GLY A 335 13.46 10.66 4.57
C GLY A 335 13.14 10.10 5.95
N LEU A 336 13.05 8.77 6.08
CA LEU A 336 12.87 8.08 7.37
C LEU A 336 14.17 7.96 8.17
N GLY A 337 15.33 8.19 7.54
CA GLY A 337 16.64 7.97 8.17
C GLY A 337 16.95 6.51 8.49
N LYS A 338 16.30 5.57 7.81
CA LYS A 338 16.47 4.12 7.99
C LYS A 338 17.38 3.53 6.90
N SER A 339 18.04 2.43 7.22
CA SER A 339 18.76 1.62 6.23
C SER A 339 17.80 0.69 5.48
N THR A 340 18.19 0.25 4.29
CA THR A 340 17.44 -0.75 3.53
C THR A 340 17.29 -2.06 4.31
N GLU A 341 18.30 -2.44 5.09
CA GLU A 341 18.27 -3.66 5.92
C GLU A 341 17.21 -3.56 7.03
N GLU A 342 17.07 -2.40 7.66
CA GLU A 342 16.03 -2.15 8.67
C GLU A 342 14.62 -2.23 8.06
N ILE A 343 14.43 -1.65 6.88
CA ILE A 343 13.13 -1.73 6.17
C ILE A 343 12.79 -3.18 5.80
N VAL A 344 13.76 -3.95 5.31
CA VAL A 344 13.56 -5.37 4.99
C VAL A 344 13.23 -6.18 6.25
N SER A 345 13.89 -5.88 7.38
CA SER A 345 13.59 -6.54 8.67
C SER A 345 12.16 -6.22 9.14
N GLU A 346 11.75 -4.96 9.10
CA GLU A 346 10.39 -4.54 9.44
C GLU A 346 9.34 -5.17 8.51
N ALA A 347 9.66 -5.29 7.23
CA ALA A 347 8.79 -5.97 6.27
C ALA A 347 8.65 -7.47 6.60
N LYS A 348 9.72 -8.15 7.05
CA LYS A 348 9.66 -9.55 7.49
C LYS A 348 8.80 -9.72 8.73
N ASP A 349 8.95 -8.86 9.73
CA ASP A 349 8.14 -8.91 10.95
C ASP A 349 6.65 -8.68 10.63
N SER A 350 6.36 -7.73 9.75
CA SER A 350 5.00 -7.44 9.27
C SER A 350 4.41 -8.60 8.46
N ALA A 351 5.21 -9.19 7.58
CA ALA A 351 4.84 -10.35 6.75
C ALA A 351 4.55 -11.58 7.61
N GLU A 352 5.39 -11.85 8.61
CA GLU A 352 5.19 -12.95 9.55
C GLU A 352 3.87 -12.81 10.31
N LEU A 353 3.58 -11.61 10.81
CA LEU A 353 2.33 -11.35 11.52
C LEU A 353 1.11 -11.48 10.60
N ARG A 354 1.18 -10.93 9.39
CA ARG A 354 0.12 -11.04 8.36
C ARG A 354 -0.16 -12.51 8.01
N LEU A 355 0.90 -13.28 7.79
CA LEU A 355 0.82 -14.71 7.47
C LEU A 355 0.19 -15.50 8.62
N LYS A 356 0.65 -15.28 9.88
CA LYS A 356 0.07 -15.93 11.06
C LYS A 356 -1.41 -15.66 11.21
N ARG A 357 -1.85 -14.41 11.01
CA ARG A 357 -3.27 -14.03 11.05
C ARG A 357 -4.09 -14.76 9.99
N MET A 358 -3.59 -14.81 8.76
CA MET A 358 -4.26 -15.53 7.67
C MET A 358 -4.38 -17.03 7.99
N LEU A 359 -3.29 -17.66 8.36
CA LEU A 359 -3.25 -19.10 8.64
C LEU A 359 -4.14 -19.51 9.82
N VAL A 360 -4.22 -18.67 10.86
CA VAL A 360 -5.12 -18.93 12.01
C VAL A 360 -6.57 -18.85 11.61
N VAL A 361 -6.94 -17.87 10.78
CA VAL A 361 -8.32 -17.73 10.28
C VAL A 361 -8.70 -18.93 9.41
N ASP A 362 -7.83 -19.33 8.48
CA ASP A 362 -8.06 -20.50 7.62
C ASP A 362 -8.27 -21.76 8.47
N ARG A 363 -7.40 -21.98 9.47
CA ARG A 363 -7.51 -23.12 10.34
C ARG A 363 -8.74 -23.09 11.23
N LEU A 364 -9.18 -21.91 11.67
CA LEU A 364 -10.41 -21.73 12.43
C LEU A 364 -11.65 -22.06 11.58
N VAL A 365 -11.69 -21.58 10.33
CA VAL A 365 -12.77 -21.87 9.38
C VAL A 365 -12.92 -23.38 9.17
N GLU A 366 -11.82 -24.10 9.00
CA GLU A 366 -11.81 -25.57 8.90
C GLU A 366 -12.30 -26.23 10.19
N ALA A 367 -11.79 -25.79 11.36
CA ALA A 367 -12.12 -26.39 12.66
C ALA A 367 -13.60 -26.18 13.03
N VAL A 368 -14.18 -25.04 12.70
CA VAL A 368 -15.60 -24.72 12.95
C VAL A 368 -16.50 -25.35 11.88
N GLY A 369 -15.95 -25.73 10.72
CA GLY A 369 -16.71 -26.34 9.63
C GLY A 369 -17.67 -25.36 8.94
N VAL A 370 -17.22 -24.11 8.75
CA VAL A 370 -17.97 -23.07 8.02
C VAL A 370 -18.14 -23.51 6.56
N ALA A 371 -19.37 -23.69 6.13
CA ALA A 371 -19.71 -24.00 4.74
C ALA A 371 -20.40 -22.78 4.11
N ILE A 372 -19.82 -22.25 3.04
CA ILE A 372 -20.40 -21.17 2.27
C ILE A 372 -21.36 -21.75 1.24
N THR A 373 -22.57 -21.22 1.20
CA THR A 373 -23.59 -21.67 0.24
C THR A 373 -23.45 -20.91 -1.10
N PRO A 374 -23.86 -21.51 -2.23
CA PRO A 374 -23.85 -20.81 -3.52
C PRO A 374 -24.69 -19.52 -3.52
N ASP A 375 -25.76 -19.48 -2.71
CA ASP A 375 -26.63 -18.30 -2.61
C ASP A 375 -25.90 -17.13 -1.91
N GLU A 376 -25.08 -17.41 -0.88
CA GLU A 376 -24.25 -16.39 -0.20
C GLU A 376 -23.17 -15.85 -1.15
N VAL A 377 -22.54 -16.71 -1.95
CA VAL A 377 -21.58 -16.29 -2.98
C VAL A 377 -22.26 -15.37 -4.01
N ALA A 378 -23.45 -15.77 -4.49
CA ALA A 378 -24.19 -14.96 -5.47
C ALA A 378 -24.59 -13.58 -4.90
N ALA A 379 -25.00 -13.51 -3.64
CA ALA A 379 -25.33 -12.27 -2.96
C ALA A 379 -24.10 -11.35 -2.83
N GLU A 380 -22.96 -11.88 -2.47
CA GLU A 380 -21.71 -11.10 -2.35
C GLU A 380 -21.23 -10.59 -3.72
N VAL A 381 -21.30 -11.41 -4.76
CA VAL A 381 -21.00 -10.99 -6.14
C VAL A 381 -21.91 -9.85 -6.59
N GLU A 382 -23.22 -9.88 -6.27
CA GLU A 382 -24.16 -8.79 -6.58
C GLU A 382 -23.78 -7.50 -5.84
N ILE A 383 -23.37 -7.59 -4.57
CA ILE A 383 -22.87 -6.44 -3.79
C ILE A 383 -21.60 -5.88 -4.44
N MET A 384 -20.64 -6.73 -4.80
CA MET A 384 -19.40 -6.29 -5.46
C MET A 384 -19.68 -5.60 -6.80
N GLN A 385 -20.55 -6.17 -7.63
CA GLN A 385 -20.92 -5.58 -8.91
C GLN A 385 -21.62 -4.22 -8.78
N SER A 386 -22.29 -3.96 -7.65
CA SER A 386 -22.92 -2.66 -7.38
C SER A 386 -21.91 -1.55 -7.06
N GLN A 387 -20.63 -1.89 -6.80
CA GLN A 387 -19.59 -0.92 -6.48
C GLN A 387 -18.93 -0.37 -7.75
N PRO A 388 -18.74 0.95 -7.91
CA PRO A 388 -18.22 1.57 -9.12
C PRO A 388 -16.84 1.07 -9.57
N GLN A 389 -16.05 0.55 -8.66
CA GLN A 389 -14.70 0.03 -8.93
C GLN A 389 -14.72 -1.30 -9.71
N TYR A 390 -15.80 -2.10 -9.59
CA TYR A 390 -15.95 -3.39 -10.25
C TYR A 390 -16.92 -3.37 -11.45
N GLU A 391 -17.50 -2.22 -11.79
CA GLU A 391 -18.48 -2.05 -12.86
C GLU A 391 -17.97 -2.50 -14.25
N LYS A 392 -16.64 -2.62 -14.42
CA LYS A 392 -15.97 -3.02 -15.68
C LYS A 392 -15.37 -4.42 -15.65
N GLU A 393 -15.42 -5.12 -14.54
CA GLU A 393 -14.93 -6.49 -14.43
C GLU A 393 -16.09 -7.46 -14.59
N ASN A 394 -15.99 -8.38 -15.56
CA ASN A 394 -16.91 -9.52 -15.66
C ASN A 394 -16.54 -10.51 -14.56
N LEU A 395 -17.12 -10.34 -13.37
CA LEU A 395 -17.02 -11.26 -12.25
C LEU A 395 -17.87 -12.50 -12.49
#